data_1f78c7597ae971a04ae30ae6c2c7c071
#
_entry.id   1f78c7597ae971a04ae30ae6c2c7c071
#
_cell.length_a   1.000
_cell.length_b   1.000
_cell.length_c   1.000
_cell.angle_alpha   90.00
_cell.angle_beta   90.00
_cell.angle_gamma   90.00
#
_symmetry.space_group_name_H-M   'P 1'
#
loop_
_entity.id
_entity.type
_entity.pdbx_description
1 polymer ?
#
loop_
_entity_poly.entity_id
_entity_poly.type
_entity_poly.pdbx_seq_one_letter_code
_entity_poly.pdbx_strand_id
1 'polypeptide(L)'
;LESGISTFDHADIYGGYTTEEDFGKAFGESQIDRKDIQLISKCGIQMMSEKRNNTIKHYDYSKDYIIASAEQSLKNLQTDYLDLLLLHRPSPLMQVDEIAEAVEKLKIDGKILDFGVSNFTPNQSDLIETKTKINYNQIEFSVTHLEPMIDGSLDHMQTNRITPMCWSPLGTVFRKEDEQSLRIQKVANELASKYDVSNDIILLAWILKHPAGILPVCGTSDKNRLARLMHATTIEMELQDWFSLWTASTGKDVN
;
A
#
# COMPACT_ATOMS: atom_id res chain seq x y z
N LEU A 1 10.64 -10.58 -10.41
CA LEU A 1 10.34 -10.29 -11.83
C LEU A 1 9.82 -11.54 -12.57
N GLU A 2 10.41 -12.72 -12.33
CA GLU A 2 9.97 -13.98 -12.96
C GLU A 2 8.47 -14.27 -12.76
N SER A 3 7.90 -13.81 -11.63
CA SER A 3 6.48 -13.95 -11.31
C SER A 3 5.60 -12.81 -11.87
N GLY A 4 6.14 -11.91 -12.69
CA GLY A 4 5.41 -10.75 -13.24
C GLY A 4 5.25 -9.57 -12.27
N ILE A 5 5.88 -9.62 -11.08
CA ILE A 5 5.84 -8.55 -10.08
C ILE A 5 7.09 -7.70 -10.23
N SER A 6 6.90 -6.39 -10.49
CA SER A 6 7.97 -5.43 -10.69
C SER A 6 7.96 -4.26 -9.70
N THR A 7 6.93 -4.14 -8.86
CA THR A 7 6.77 -3.04 -7.90
C THR A 7 7.13 -3.50 -6.49
N PHE A 8 7.99 -2.75 -5.83
CA PHE A 8 8.48 -3.02 -4.47
C PHE A 8 8.12 -1.86 -3.55
N ASP A 9 7.35 -2.16 -2.49
CA ASP A 9 6.82 -1.19 -1.55
C ASP A 9 7.64 -1.19 -0.26
N HIS A 10 8.37 -0.12 -0.05
CA HIS A 10 9.23 0.13 1.12
C HIS A 10 8.66 1.23 2.02
N ALA A 11 9.30 1.45 3.13
CA ALA A 11 9.22 2.65 3.96
C ALA A 11 10.52 2.81 4.74
N ASP A 12 10.89 4.06 5.00
CA ASP A 12 12.09 4.40 5.77
C ASP A 12 12.17 3.68 7.12
N ILE A 13 11.01 3.49 7.80
CA ILE A 13 10.93 2.88 9.14
C ILE A 13 10.93 1.35 9.15
N TYR A 14 10.79 0.67 8.01
CA TYR A 14 10.67 -0.79 7.99
C TYR A 14 11.95 -1.46 8.51
N GLY A 15 11.77 -2.56 9.28
CA GLY A 15 12.87 -3.24 9.95
C GLY A 15 13.64 -2.37 10.96
N GLY A 16 13.01 -1.33 11.53
CA GLY A 16 13.69 -0.38 12.37
C GLY A 16 14.73 0.45 11.61
N TYR A 17 14.41 0.87 10.40
CA TYR A 17 15.27 1.62 9.45
C TYR A 17 16.39 0.78 8.81
N THR A 18 16.15 -0.49 8.49
CA THR A 18 17.15 -1.36 7.84
C THR A 18 16.73 -1.93 6.50
N THR A 19 15.43 -2.14 6.28
CA THR A 19 14.92 -2.94 5.15
C THR A 19 15.27 -2.34 3.78
N GLU A 20 15.28 -1.01 3.65
CA GLU A 20 15.70 -0.35 2.40
C GLU A 20 17.17 -0.66 2.07
N GLU A 21 18.06 -0.62 3.07
CA GLU A 21 19.49 -0.91 2.89
C GLU A 21 19.70 -2.38 2.50
N ASP A 22 18.98 -3.31 3.12
CA ASP A 22 19.06 -4.73 2.81
C ASP A 22 18.58 -5.01 1.38
N PHE A 23 17.47 -4.37 0.96
CA PHE A 23 16.99 -4.46 -0.42
C PHE A 23 17.98 -3.84 -1.41
N GLY A 24 18.50 -2.64 -1.12
CA GLY A 24 19.44 -1.94 -1.98
C GLY A 24 20.73 -2.74 -2.24
N LYS A 25 21.25 -3.45 -1.22
CA LYS A 25 22.39 -4.37 -1.39
C LYS A 25 22.04 -5.51 -2.32
N ALA A 26 20.90 -6.18 -2.12
CA ALA A 26 20.45 -7.27 -2.97
C ALA A 26 20.17 -6.81 -4.41
N PHE A 27 19.59 -5.63 -4.58
CA PHE A 27 19.33 -5.03 -5.88
C PHE A 27 20.64 -4.65 -6.60
N GLY A 28 21.59 -4.03 -5.90
CA GLY A 28 22.90 -3.67 -6.46
C GLY A 28 23.75 -4.85 -6.88
N GLU A 29 23.56 -6.02 -6.24
CA GLU A 29 24.20 -7.30 -6.62
C GLU A 29 23.45 -8.02 -7.75
N SER A 30 22.22 -7.60 -8.06
CA SER A 30 21.42 -8.18 -9.12
C SER A 30 21.84 -7.65 -10.48
N GLN A 31 21.40 -8.33 -11.55
CA GLN A 31 21.58 -7.86 -12.93
C GLN A 31 20.31 -7.21 -13.48
N ILE A 32 19.42 -6.75 -12.58
CA ILE A 32 18.14 -6.16 -12.95
C ILE A 32 18.35 -4.67 -13.25
N ASP A 33 17.94 -4.23 -14.43
CA ASP A 33 17.94 -2.82 -14.76
C ASP A 33 16.95 -2.04 -13.90
N ARG A 34 17.34 -0.85 -13.39
CA ARG A 34 16.49 0.02 -12.59
C ARG A 34 15.15 0.35 -13.26
N LYS A 35 15.13 0.49 -14.58
CA LYS A 35 13.92 0.78 -15.37
C LYS A 35 12.90 -0.35 -15.42
N ASP A 36 13.31 -1.58 -15.07
CA ASP A 36 12.44 -2.77 -15.11
C ASP A 36 11.69 -2.97 -13.80
N ILE A 37 11.95 -2.13 -12.79
CA ILE A 37 11.28 -2.16 -11.49
C ILE A 37 10.75 -0.79 -11.10
N GLN A 38 9.76 -0.81 -10.20
CA GLN A 38 9.21 0.37 -9.54
C GLN A 38 9.51 0.30 -8.05
N LEU A 39 10.10 1.36 -7.52
CA LEU A 39 10.44 1.49 -6.12
C LEU A 39 9.56 2.56 -5.47
N ILE A 40 8.81 2.13 -4.48
CA ILE A 40 7.99 2.99 -3.63
C ILE A 40 8.66 3.09 -2.27
N SER A 41 8.74 4.28 -1.71
CA SER A 41 9.07 4.44 -0.29
C SER A 41 8.16 5.44 0.39
N LYS A 42 8.21 5.47 1.72
CA LYS A 42 7.35 6.29 2.57
C LYS A 42 8.19 6.98 3.63
N CYS A 43 7.78 8.21 4.00
CA CYS A 43 8.44 8.99 5.06
C CYS A 43 7.43 9.61 6.02
N GLY A 44 7.93 10.20 7.08
CA GLY A 44 7.18 11.04 8.01
C GLY A 44 6.97 10.46 9.39
N ILE A 45 6.96 9.14 9.55
CA ILE A 45 6.88 8.52 10.88
C ILE A 45 8.28 8.56 11.53
N GLN A 46 8.34 9.10 12.74
CA GLN A 46 9.53 9.09 13.58
C GLN A 46 9.38 8.03 14.68
N MET A 47 10.07 6.90 14.55
CA MET A 47 10.07 5.87 15.58
C MET A 47 11.19 6.07 16.59
N MET A 48 10.96 5.63 17.83
CA MET A 48 12.05 5.37 18.76
C MET A 48 12.83 4.15 18.25
N SER A 49 14.12 4.30 18.05
CA SER A 49 15.00 3.20 17.65
C SER A 49 16.45 3.52 18.04
N GLU A 50 17.31 2.52 18.06
CA GLU A 50 18.74 2.71 18.26
C GLU A 50 19.41 3.57 17.17
N LYS A 51 18.79 3.66 15.99
CA LYS A 51 19.28 4.49 14.87
C LYS A 51 18.79 5.95 14.91
N ARG A 52 17.89 6.31 15.83
CA ARG A 52 17.26 7.63 15.91
C ARG A 52 17.16 8.07 17.37
N ASN A 53 17.57 9.30 17.67
CA ASN A 53 17.50 9.88 19.03
C ASN A 53 16.10 10.38 19.39
N ASN A 54 15.05 9.71 18.93
CA ASN A 54 13.67 10.10 19.24
C ASN A 54 13.28 9.57 20.62
N THR A 55 12.73 10.43 21.45
CA THR A 55 12.24 10.08 22.80
C THR A 55 10.77 9.61 22.79
N ILE A 56 10.05 9.91 21.72
CA ILE A 56 8.64 9.53 21.51
C ILE A 56 8.40 9.31 20.01
N LYS A 57 7.49 8.41 19.68
CA LYS A 57 7.00 8.26 18.32
C LYS A 57 6.16 9.49 17.92
N HIS A 58 6.51 10.13 16.82
CA HIS A 58 5.82 11.32 16.30
C HIS A 58 5.85 11.35 14.77
N TYR A 59 5.32 12.40 14.18
CA TYR A 59 5.37 12.67 12.73
C TYR A 59 6.14 13.95 12.47
N ASP A 60 6.97 13.94 11.42
CA ASP A 60 7.66 15.13 10.92
C ASP A 60 7.42 15.24 9.41
N TYR A 61 6.76 16.31 9.00
CA TYR A 61 6.48 16.66 7.60
C TYR A 61 7.00 18.04 7.25
N SER A 62 8.03 18.52 7.98
CA SER A 62 8.77 19.69 7.53
C SER A 62 9.43 19.44 6.17
N LYS A 63 9.55 20.49 5.37
CA LYS A 63 10.18 20.43 4.05
C LYS A 63 11.54 19.76 4.11
N ASP A 64 12.38 20.19 5.04
CA ASP A 64 13.76 19.69 5.16
C ASP A 64 13.78 18.20 5.53
N TYR A 65 12.86 17.77 6.41
CA TYR A 65 12.77 16.36 6.77
C TYR A 65 12.32 15.49 5.60
N ILE A 66 11.28 15.88 4.85
CA ILE A 66 10.79 15.11 3.69
C ILE A 66 11.91 14.94 2.67
N ILE A 67 12.64 16.02 2.35
CA ILE A 67 13.75 15.98 1.40
C ILE A 67 14.86 15.05 1.90
N ALA A 68 15.30 15.21 3.15
CA ALA A 68 16.37 14.42 3.73
C ALA A 68 15.99 12.93 3.83
N SER A 69 14.72 12.62 4.16
CA SER A 69 14.23 11.24 4.22
C SER A 69 14.20 10.59 2.84
N ALA A 70 13.72 11.29 1.81
CA ALA A 70 13.72 10.80 0.44
C ALA A 70 15.15 10.53 -0.06
N GLU A 71 16.07 11.45 0.19
CA GLU A 71 17.50 11.30 -0.16
C GLU A 71 18.15 10.12 0.56
N GLN A 72 17.80 9.91 1.83
CA GLN A 72 18.28 8.75 2.57
C GLN A 72 17.73 7.43 2.01
N SER A 73 16.44 7.40 1.64
CA SER A 73 15.84 6.23 0.97
C SER A 73 16.52 5.92 -0.36
N LEU A 74 16.82 6.94 -1.18
CA LEU A 74 17.56 6.76 -2.44
C LEU A 74 18.93 6.13 -2.20
N LYS A 75 19.66 6.62 -1.18
CA LYS A 75 20.96 6.07 -0.81
C LYS A 75 20.86 4.63 -0.32
N ASN A 76 19.88 4.32 0.53
CA ASN A 76 19.66 3.00 1.08
C ASN A 76 19.30 2.01 -0.03
N LEU A 77 18.39 2.38 -0.93
CA LEU A 77 17.91 1.57 -2.05
C LEU A 77 18.90 1.50 -3.23
N GLN A 78 20.02 2.26 -3.17
CA GLN A 78 21.04 2.35 -4.21
C GLN A 78 20.44 2.73 -5.59
N THR A 79 19.62 3.77 -5.60
CA THR A 79 18.93 4.27 -6.80
C THR A 79 18.95 5.79 -6.86
N ASP A 80 18.84 6.35 -8.05
CA ASP A 80 18.82 7.80 -8.26
C ASP A 80 17.41 8.40 -8.13
N TYR A 81 16.36 7.57 -8.22
CA TYR A 81 14.98 8.04 -8.11
C TYR A 81 14.06 7.00 -7.49
N LEU A 82 12.98 7.47 -6.84
CA LEU A 82 11.81 6.66 -6.47
C LEU A 82 10.73 6.86 -7.54
N ASP A 83 10.03 5.77 -7.89
CA ASP A 83 8.83 5.88 -8.75
C ASP A 83 7.69 6.56 -7.99
N LEU A 84 7.59 6.34 -6.67
CA LEU A 84 6.57 6.93 -5.84
C LEU A 84 7.09 7.17 -4.41
N LEU A 85 6.90 8.40 -3.92
CA LEU A 85 7.07 8.75 -2.51
C LEU A 85 5.72 8.95 -1.85
N LEU A 86 5.48 8.32 -0.70
CA LEU A 86 4.26 8.46 0.09
C LEU A 86 4.53 9.18 1.42
N LEU A 87 3.61 10.03 1.85
CA LEU A 87 3.52 10.41 3.27
C LEU A 87 2.86 9.25 4.04
N HIS A 88 3.58 8.68 5.01
CA HIS A 88 3.23 7.37 5.59
C HIS A 88 1.94 7.38 6.43
N ARG A 89 1.64 8.48 7.13
CA ARG A 89 0.43 8.68 7.94
C ARG A 89 0.08 10.17 8.01
N PRO A 90 -1.18 10.57 8.11
CA PRO A 90 -1.51 11.96 8.31
C PRO A 90 -0.99 12.47 9.67
N SER A 91 -0.55 13.71 9.72
CA SER A 91 -0.20 14.41 10.95
C SER A 91 -1.18 15.57 11.19
N PRO A 92 -1.69 15.75 12.41
CA PRO A 92 -2.51 16.94 12.71
C PRO A 92 -1.71 18.24 12.65
N LEU A 93 -0.39 18.18 12.62
CA LEU A 93 0.53 19.32 12.57
C LEU A 93 1.15 19.54 11.19
N MET A 94 0.71 18.78 10.16
CA MET A 94 1.26 18.94 8.80
C MET A 94 0.96 20.33 8.25
N GLN A 95 1.97 20.93 7.62
CA GLN A 95 1.86 22.20 6.90
C GLN A 95 1.92 21.93 5.40
N VAL A 96 0.83 22.19 4.70
CA VAL A 96 0.64 21.80 3.30
C VAL A 96 1.62 22.49 2.37
N ASP A 97 1.96 23.76 2.66
CA ASP A 97 2.92 24.52 1.87
C ASP A 97 4.34 23.89 1.96
N GLU A 98 4.78 23.47 3.14
CA GLU A 98 6.08 22.80 3.31
C GLU A 98 6.13 21.44 2.56
N ILE A 99 5.03 20.68 2.64
CA ILE A 99 4.91 19.42 1.90
C ILE A 99 5.00 19.68 0.40
N ALA A 100 4.24 20.66 -0.10
CA ALA A 100 4.23 20.99 -1.53
C ALA A 100 5.60 21.45 -2.04
N GLU A 101 6.28 22.31 -1.28
CA GLU A 101 7.64 22.76 -1.62
C GLU A 101 8.66 21.61 -1.63
N ALA A 102 8.55 20.66 -0.68
CA ALA A 102 9.41 19.48 -0.67
C ALA A 102 9.18 18.59 -1.89
N VAL A 103 7.91 18.31 -2.21
CA VAL A 103 7.51 17.48 -3.36
C VAL A 103 7.95 18.11 -4.67
N GLU A 104 7.71 19.42 -4.85
CA GLU A 104 8.13 20.16 -6.04
C GLU A 104 9.65 20.08 -6.23
N LYS A 105 10.42 20.35 -5.17
CA LYS A 105 11.87 20.26 -5.22
C LYS A 105 12.35 18.86 -5.60
N LEU A 106 11.81 17.81 -4.96
CA LEU A 106 12.19 16.44 -5.25
C LEU A 106 11.86 16.02 -6.68
N LYS A 107 10.74 16.51 -7.23
CA LYS A 107 10.36 16.29 -8.65
C LYS A 107 11.28 17.03 -9.61
N ILE A 108 11.59 18.31 -9.33
CA ILE A 108 12.53 19.11 -10.16
C ILE A 108 13.93 18.49 -10.17
N ASP A 109 14.40 17.98 -9.02
CA ASP A 109 15.69 17.31 -8.89
C ASP A 109 15.69 15.89 -9.51
N GLY A 110 14.54 15.40 -10.00
CA GLY A 110 14.39 14.06 -10.58
C GLY A 110 14.48 12.92 -9.55
N LYS A 111 14.34 13.20 -8.27
CA LYS A 111 14.49 12.24 -7.17
C LYS A 111 13.23 11.42 -6.91
N ILE A 112 12.07 11.95 -7.28
CA ILE A 112 10.79 11.22 -7.27
C ILE A 112 10.06 11.48 -8.59
N LEU A 113 9.41 10.44 -9.12
CA LEU A 113 8.58 10.58 -10.32
C LEU A 113 7.16 10.95 -9.93
N ASP A 114 6.66 10.36 -8.85
CA ASP A 114 5.29 10.57 -8.40
C ASP A 114 5.18 10.75 -6.88
N PHE A 115 4.00 11.24 -6.46
CA PHE A 115 3.72 11.54 -5.07
C PHE A 115 2.33 11.05 -4.67
N GLY A 116 2.22 10.59 -3.42
CA GLY A 116 0.97 10.16 -2.82
C GLY A 116 1.02 10.18 -1.30
N VAL A 117 -0.01 9.63 -0.71
CA VAL A 117 -0.19 9.58 0.75
C VAL A 117 -0.55 8.17 1.20
N SER A 118 -0.55 7.93 2.51
CA SER A 118 -1.00 6.67 3.08
C SER A 118 -1.88 6.92 4.30
N ASN A 119 -3.06 6.29 4.32
CA ASN A 119 -4.07 6.39 5.38
C ASN A 119 -4.64 7.82 5.59
N PHE A 120 -4.64 8.63 4.55
CA PHE A 120 -5.28 9.94 4.57
C PHE A 120 -6.78 9.79 4.31
N THR A 121 -7.57 10.50 5.08
CA THR A 121 -9.02 10.63 4.84
C THR A 121 -9.28 11.48 3.59
N PRO A 122 -10.50 11.43 3.01
CA PRO A 122 -10.90 12.33 1.92
C PRO A 122 -10.54 13.79 2.16
N ASN A 123 -10.94 14.36 3.31
CA ASN A 123 -10.67 15.76 3.64
C ASN A 123 -9.18 16.08 3.79
N GLN A 124 -8.38 15.14 4.31
CA GLN A 124 -6.93 15.32 4.42
C GLN A 124 -6.25 15.26 3.04
N SER A 125 -6.75 14.41 2.15
CA SER A 125 -6.31 14.37 0.75
C SER A 125 -6.64 15.66 0.03
N ASP A 126 -7.88 16.15 0.14
CA ASP A 126 -8.29 17.44 -0.43
C ASP A 126 -7.44 18.59 0.08
N LEU A 127 -7.10 18.59 1.37
CA LEU A 127 -6.23 19.60 1.95
C LEU A 127 -4.85 19.63 1.27
N ILE A 128 -4.22 18.47 1.06
CA ILE A 128 -2.93 18.36 0.34
C ILE A 128 -3.11 18.81 -1.12
N GLU A 129 -4.20 18.40 -1.79
CA GLU A 129 -4.45 18.71 -3.19
C GLU A 129 -4.70 20.20 -3.46
N THR A 130 -4.91 21.03 -2.41
CA THR A 130 -4.90 22.49 -2.58
C THR A 130 -3.55 23.04 -3.05
N LYS A 131 -2.47 22.29 -2.89
CA LYS A 131 -1.08 22.73 -3.15
C LYS A 131 -0.27 21.78 -4.02
N THR A 132 -0.47 20.48 -3.92
CA THR A 132 0.26 19.49 -4.72
C THR A 132 -0.64 18.30 -5.04
N LYS A 133 -0.51 17.76 -6.26
CA LYS A 133 -1.33 16.63 -6.72
C LYS A 133 -0.95 15.35 -5.98
N ILE A 134 -1.96 14.61 -5.55
CA ILE A 134 -1.85 13.24 -5.03
C ILE A 134 -2.31 12.28 -6.13
N ASN A 135 -1.49 11.27 -6.48
CA ASN A 135 -1.87 10.26 -7.45
C ASN A 135 -2.16 8.89 -6.81
N TYR A 136 -1.75 8.69 -5.55
CA TYR A 136 -1.94 7.43 -4.82
C TYR A 136 -2.33 7.68 -3.36
N ASN A 137 -3.22 6.84 -2.82
CA ASN A 137 -3.43 6.74 -1.38
C ASN A 137 -3.40 5.27 -0.97
N GLN A 138 -2.43 4.90 -0.13
CA GLN A 138 -2.29 3.53 0.37
C GLN A 138 -3.04 3.38 1.70
N ILE A 139 -4.13 2.61 1.69
CA ILE A 139 -5.06 2.45 2.82
C ILE A 139 -5.11 1.00 3.30
N GLU A 140 -5.61 0.75 4.50
CA GLU A 140 -6.02 -0.59 4.91
C GLU A 140 -7.31 -0.95 4.16
N PHE A 141 -7.29 -2.08 3.45
CA PHE A 141 -8.51 -2.59 2.82
C PHE A 141 -8.40 -4.10 2.60
N SER A 142 -9.42 -4.80 3.04
CA SER A 142 -9.54 -6.25 2.87
C SER A 142 -10.98 -6.69 3.16
N VAL A 143 -11.28 -7.95 2.96
CA VAL A 143 -12.58 -8.52 3.33
C VAL A 143 -12.85 -8.46 4.85
N THR A 144 -11.84 -8.24 5.70
CA THR A 144 -12.01 -8.02 7.16
C THR A 144 -11.97 -6.56 7.58
N HIS A 145 -11.70 -5.64 6.66
CA HIS A 145 -11.65 -4.19 6.88
C HIS A 145 -12.33 -3.48 5.71
N LEU A 146 -13.62 -3.27 5.83
CA LEU A 146 -14.51 -2.80 4.77
C LEU A 146 -14.77 -1.29 4.80
N GLU A 147 -14.34 -0.60 5.84
CA GLU A 147 -14.63 0.81 6.10
C GLU A 147 -14.43 1.70 4.88
N PRO A 148 -13.35 1.56 4.08
CA PRO A 148 -13.13 2.42 2.91
C PRO A 148 -14.22 2.34 1.82
N MET A 149 -15.02 1.24 1.79
CA MET A 149 -16.18 1.13 0.88
C MET A 149 -17.41 1.90 1.37
N ILE A 150 -17.47 2.24 2.66
CA ILE A 150 -18.67 2.80 3.30
C ILE A 150 -18.44 4.20 3.88
N ASP A 151 -17.20 4.61 4.13
CA ASP A 151 -16.88 5.93 4.68
C ASP A 151 -16.63 7.00 3.60
N GLY A 152 -16.75 6.64 2.32
CA GLY A 152 -16.53 7.51 1.17
C GLY A 152 -15.07 7.59 0.71
N SER A 153 -14.13 6.86 1.33
CA SER A 153 -12.71 6.91 0.96
C SER A 153 -12.47 6.42 -0.47
N LEU A 154 -13.05 5.26 -0.85
CA LEU A 154 -12.90 4.74 -2.21
C LEU A 154 -13.65 5.58 -3.25
N ASP A 155 -14.83 6.12 -2.91
CA ASP A 155 -15.60 7.01 -3.78
C ASP A 155 -14.83 8.30 -4.07
N HIS A 156 -14.22 8.88 -3.04
CA HIS A 156 -13.37 10.06 -3.16
C HIS A 156 -12.17 9.79 -4.08
N MET A 157 -11.48 8.67 -3.88
CA MET A 157 -10.32 8.33 -4.71
C MET A 157 -10.72 8.13 -6.18
N GLN A 158 -11.84 7.45 -6.45
CA GLN A 158 -12.36 7.32 -7.81
C GLN A 158 -12.69 8.68 -8.44
N THR A 159 -13.40 9.55 -7.69
CA THR A 159 -13.81 10.88 -8.16
C THR A 159 -12.61 11.74 -8.53
N ASN A 160 -11.55 11.72 -7.72
CA ASN A 160 -10.36 12.55 -7.88
C ASN A 160 -9.24 11.86 -8.69
N ARG A 161 -9.49 10.64 -9.21
CA ARG A 161 -8.50 9.84 -9.96
C ARG A 161 -7.22 9.56 -9.15
N ILE A 162 -7.39 9.34 -7.85
CA ILE A 162 -6.36 8.88 -6.95
C ILE A 162 -6.39 7.35 -6.96
N THR A 163 -5.28 6.71 -7.28
CA THR A 163 -5.20 5.24 -7.31
C THR A 163 -5.12 4.68 -5.89
N PRO A 164 -6.08 3.87 -5.45
CA PRO A 164 -5.98 3.22 -4.15
C PRO A 164 -4.97 2.07 -4.20
N MET A 165 -4.11 2.01 -3.21
CA MET A 165 -3.30 0.84 -2.90
C MET A 165 -3.81 0.26 -1.57
N CYS A 166 -3.80 -1.06 -1.39
CA CYS A 166 -4.24 -1.59 -0.11
C CYS A 166 -3.17 -2.42 0.58
N TRP A 167 -2.81 -1.99 1.80
CA TRP A 167 -1.99 -2.80 2.69
C TRP A 167 -2.85 -3.80 3.48
N SER A 168 -2.25 -4.89 3.94
CA SER A 168 -2.94 -6.04 4.56
C SER A 168 -4.11 -6.60 3.72
N PRO A 169 -3.95 -6.87 2.42
CA PRO A 169 -5.05 -7.25 1.53
C PRO A 169 -5.75 -8.57 1.93
N LEU A 170 -5.08 -9.45 2.67
CA LEU A 170 -5.68 -10.66 3.23
C LEU A 170 -6.28 -10.45 4.63
N GLY A 171 -6.16 -9.25 5.19
CA GLY A 171 -6.67 -8.89 6.49
C GLY A 171 -6.21 -9.83 7.61
N THR A 172 -7.15 -10.20 8.47
CA THR A 172 -6.91 -11.11 9.59
C THR A 172 -7.36 -12.55 9.31
N VAL A 173 -7.89 -12.84 8.11
CA VAL A 173 -8.55 -14.11 7.77
C VAL A 173 -7.75 -15.36 8.16
N PHE A 174 -6.42 -15.34 7.95
CA PHE A 174 -5.55 -16.48 8.26
C PHE A 174 -4.76 -16.33 9.57
N ARG A 175 -5.04 -15.27 10.34
CA ARG A 175 -4.30 -14.95 11.58
C ARG A 175 -5.16 -15.04 12.83
N LYS A 176 -6.49 -14.95 12.65
CA LYS A 176 -7.46 -15.00 13.75
C LYS A 176 -8.45 -16.14 13.57
N GLU A 177 -8.90 -16.69 14.68
CA GLU A 177 -9.95 -17.71 14.76
C GLU A 177 -11.24 -17.12 15.33
N ASP A 178 -11.54 -15.85 14.98
CA ASP A 178 -12.80 -15.22 15.35
C ASP A 178 -13.94 -15.61 14.38
N GLU A 179 -15.17 -15.34 14.78
CA GLU A 179 -16.36 -15.71 13.99
C GLU A 179 -16.35 -15.10 12.59
N GLN A 180 -15.85 -13.87 12.43
CA GLN A 180 -15.73 -13.22 11.12
C GLN A 180 -14.75 -13.99 10.23
N SER A 181 -13.56 -14.25 10.73
CA SER A 181 -12.52 -14.98 9.98
C SER A 181 -12.99 -16.38 9.58
N LEU A 182 -13.68 -17.09 10.47
CA LEU A 182 -14.22 -18.43 10.19
C LEU A 182 -15.31 -18.40 9.12
N ARG A 183 -16.24 -17.43 9.14
CA ARG A 183 -17.26 -17.28 8.09
C ARG A 183 -16.62 -16.98 6.74
N ILE A 184 -15.66 -16.07 6.70
CA ILE A 184 -14.94 -15.73 5.46
C ILE A 184 -14.15 -16.93 4.93
N GLN A 185 -13.42 -17.65 5.79
CA GLN A 185 -12.67 -18.85 5.39
C GLN A 185 -13.59 -19.90 4.78
N LYS A 186 -14.78 -20.12 5.34
CA LYS A 186 -15.75 -21.09 4.80
C LYS A 186 -16.14 -20.71 3.35
N VAL A 187 -16.57 -19.47 3.13
CA VAL A 187 -16.96 -19.01 1.79
C VAL A 187 -15.76 -18.99 0.85
N ALA A 188 -14.59 -18.53 1.30
CA ALA A 188 -13.37 -18.53 0.50
C ALA A 188 -12.95 -19.94 0.07
N ASN A 189 -13.14 -20.99 0.92
CA ASN A 189 -12.88 -22.38 0.57
C ASN A 189 -13.84 -22.88 -0.52
N GLU A 190 -15.13 -22.55 -0.45
CA GLU A 190 -16.14 -22.90 -1.45
C GLU A 190 -15.78 -22.26 -2.80
N LEU A 191 -15.46 -20.98 -2.80
CA LEU A 191 -15.06 -20.24 -4.00
C LEU A 191 -13.70 -20.70 -4.55
N ALA A 192 -12.73 -21.01 -3.71
CA ALA A 192 -11.45 -21.58 -4.10
C ALA A 192 -11.63 -22.88 -4.90
N SER A 193 -12.55 -23.74 -4.46
CA SER A 193 -12.92 -24.96 -5.18
C SER A 193 -13.65 -24.67 -6.50
N LYS A 194 -14.53 -23.63 -6.54
CA LYS A 194 -15.25 -23.23 -7.75
C LYS A 194 -14.33 -22.68 -8.83
N TYR A 195 -13.33 -21.87 -8.44
CA TYR A 195 -12.41 -21.20 -9.35
C TYR A 195 -11.07 -21.95 -9.54
N ASP A 196 -10.90 -23.12 -8.91
CA ASP A 196 -9.68 -23.96 -8.95
C ASP A 196 -8.40 -23.17 -8.56
N VAL A 197 -8.49 -22.42 -7.47
CA VAL A 197 -7.38 -21.61 -6.92
C VAL A 197 -7.32 -21.70 -5.40
N SER A 198 -6.30 -21.10 -4.78
CA SER A 198 -6.22 -21.04 -3.31
C SER A 198 -7.02 -19.86 -2.73
N ASN A 199 -7.35 -19.95 -1.44
CA ASN A 199 -8.17 -18.96 -0.74
C ASN A 199 -7.57 -17.55 -0.78
N ASP A 200 -6.25 -17.41 -0.68
CA ASP A 200 -5.57 -16.12 -0.75
C ASP A 200 -5.76 -15.47 -2.13
N ILE A 201 -5.82 -16.25 -3.21
CA ILE A 201 -6.13 -15.76 -4.56
C ILE A 201 -7.57 -15.25 -4.64
N ILE A 202 -8.54 -15.96 -4.05
CA ILE A 202 -9.95 -15.53 -3.98
C ILE A 202 -10.08 -14.19 -3.26
N LEU A 203 -9.39 -14.01 -2.13
CA LEU A 203 -9.43 -12.75 -1.38
C LEU A 203 -8.79 -11.59 -2.15
N LEU A 204 -7.72 -11.83 -2.89
CA LEU A 204 -7.12 -10.83 -3.76
C LEU A 204 -8.00 -10.51 -4.98
N ALA A 205 -8.60 -11.51 -5.61
CA ALA A 205 -9.54 -11.32 -6.72
C ALA A 205 -10.78 -10.51 -6.29
N TRP A 206 -11.24 -10.69 -5.05
CA TRP A 206 -12.30 -9.88 -4.46
C TRP A 206 -11.95 -8.38 -4.43
N ILE A 207 -10.73 -8.04 -4.02
CA ILE A 207 -10.22 -6.66 -4.02
C ILE A 207 -10.12 -6.12 -5.45
N LEU A 208 -9.51 -6.91 -6.35
CA LEU A 208 -9.26 -6.51 -7.74
C LEU A 208 -10.55 -6.28 -8.54
N LYS A 209 -11.65 -6.93 -8.15
CA LYS A 209 -12.97 -6.72 -8.78
C LYS A 209 -13.58 -5.36 -8.47
N HIS A 210 -13.13 -4.67 -7.41
CA HIS A 210 -13.69 -3.37 -7.05
C HIS A 210 -13.39 -2.31 -8.13
N PRO A 211 -14.39 -1.50 -8.56
CA PRO A 211 -14.22 -0.57 -9.69
C PRO A 211 -13.24 0.58 -9.44
N ALA A 212 -12.83 0.80 -8.21
CA ALA A 212 -11.80 1.79 -7.88
C ALA A 212 -10.39 1.42 -8.39
N GLY A 213 -10.19 0.21 -8.93
CA GLY A 213 -8.88 -0.21 -9.44
C GLY A 213 -7.81 -0.36 -8.35
N ILE A 214 -8.19 -0.98 -7.24
CA ILE A 214 -7.35 -1.12 -6.05
C ILE A 214 -6.14 -2.00 -6.34
N LEU A 215 -4.94 -1.55 -5.98
CA LEU A 215 -3.68 -2.30 -6.11
C LEU A 215 -3.32 -2.99 -4.78
N PRO A 216 -3.38 -4.33 -4.68
CA PRO A 216 -3.01 -5.02 -3.45
C PRO A 216 -1.50 -4.98 -3.19
N VAL A 217 -1.10 -4.54 -2.00
CA VAL A 217 0.29 -4.58 -1.53
C VAL A 217 0.49 -5.88 -0.75
N CYS A 218 1.11 -6.86 -1.40
CA CYS A 218 1.26 -8.21 -0.88
C CYS A 218 2.61 -8.39 -0.19
N GLY A 219 2.61 -8.88 1.06
CA GLY A 219 3.80 -9.21 1.82
C GLY A 219 3.93 -10.71 2.02
N THR A 220 4.97 -11.33 1.42
CA THR A 220 5.29 -12.74 1.65
C THR A 220 6.78 -12.99 1.42
N SER A 221 7.37 -13.89 2.20
CA SER A 221 8.71 -14.45 1.99
C SER A 221 8.69 -15.82 1.32
N ASP A 222 7.51 -16.38 1.06
CA ASP A 222 7.34 -17.66 0.38
C ASP A 222 7.32 -17.45 -1.14
N LYS A 223 8.35 -17.98 -1.82
CA LYS A 223 8.50 -17.89 -3.28
C LYS A 223 7.35 -18.54 -4.04
N ASN A 224 6.82 -19.67 -3.55
CA ASN A 224 5.70 -20.36 -4.21
C ASN A 224 4.41 -19.53 -4.08
N ARG A 225 4.22 -18.89 -2.93
CA ARG A 225 3.10 -17.97 -2.73
C ARG A 225 3.24 -16.76 -3.66
N LEU A 226 4.40 -16.14 -3.72
CA LEU A 226 4.66 -15.00 -4.60
C LEU A 226 4.34 -15.33 -6.07
N ALA A 227 4.81 -16.49 -6.56
CA ALA A 227 4.59 -16.92 -7.94
C ALA A 227 3.11 -17.07 -8.31
N ARG A 228 2.26 -17.49 -7.36
CA ARG A 228 0.83 -17.69 -7.64
C ARG A 228 -0.05 -16.44 -7.41
N LEU A 229 0.45 -15.39 -6.72
CA LEU A 229 -0.36 -14.18 -6.47
C LEU A 229 -0.93 -13.57 -7.75
N MET A 230 -0.17 -13.62 -8.85
CA MET A 230 -0.61 -13.07 -10.14
C MET A 230 -1.84 -13.78 -10.71
N HIS A 231 -2.16 -15.01 -10.29
CA HIS A 231 -3.38 -15.68 -10.71
C HIS A 231 -4.65 -14.91 -10.28
N ALA A 232 -4.57 -14.11 -9.22
CA ALA A 232 -5.71 -13.28 -8.80
C ALA A 232 -6.19 -12.33 -9.91
N THR A 233 -5.30 -11.89 -10.80
CA THR A 233 -5.64 -10.99 -11.92
C THR A 233 -6.41 -11.67 -13.05
N THR A 234 -6.43 -13.00 -13.07
CA THR A 234 -7.11 -13.79 -14.12
C THR A 234 -8.50 -14.29 -13.67
N ILE A 235 -8.87 -14.05 -12.41
CA ILE A 235 -10.15 -14.52 -11.86
C ILE A 235 -11.26 -13.53 -12.22
N GLU A 236 -12.18 -13.97 -13.05
CA GLU A 236 -13.44 -13.26 -13.31
C GLU A 236 -14.48 -13.66 -12.27
N MET A 237 -14.35 -13.13 -11.06
CA MET A 237 -15.26 -13.43 -9.95
C MET A 237 -16.69 -13.00 -10.31
N GLU A 238 -17.67 -13.91 -10.15
CA GLU A 238 -19.06 -13.60 -10.37
C GLU A 238 -19.61 -12.58 -9.35
N LEU A 239 -20.67 -11.87 -9.72
CA LEU A 239 -21.25 -10.83 -8.88
C LEU A 239 -21.73 -11.39 -7.52
N GLN A 240 -22.43 -12.50 -7.52
CA GLN A 240 -22.96 -13.10 -6.28
C GLN A 240 -21.83 -13.63 -5.38
N ASP A 241 -20.74 -14.13 -5.94
CA ASP A 241 -19.58 -14.61 -5.20
C ASP A 241 -18.88 -13.45 -4.48
N TRP A 242 -18.79 -12.29 -5.12
CA TRP A 242 -18.26 -11.09 -4.51
C TRP A 242 -19.08 -10.67 -3.29
N PHE A 243 -20.41 -10.64 -3.44
CA PHE A 243 -21.32 -10.31 -2.34
C PHE A 243 -21.37 -11.39 -1.25
N SER A 244 -21.15 -12.66 -1.58
CA SER A 244 -21.09 -13.73 -0.57
C SER A 244 -19.94 -13.54 0.41
N LEU A 245 -18.76 -13.07 -0.06
CA LEU A 245 -17.65 -12.71 0.80
C LEU A 245 -17.95 -11.47 1.65
N TRP A 246 -18.64 -10.48 1.10
CA TRP A 246 -19.06 -9.30 1.89
C TRP A 246 -20.08 -9.72 2.98
N THR A 247 -21.08 -10.51 2.66
CA THR A 247 -22.03 -11.08 3.64
C THR A 247 -21.32 -11.90 4.70
N ALA A 248 -20.36 -12.75 4.31
CA ALA A 248 -19.55 -13.51 5.27
C ALA A 248 -18.75 -12.61 6.22
N SER A 249 -18.22 -11.50 5.70
CA SER A 249 -17.51 -10.52 6.51
C SER A 249 -18.40 -9.86 7.54
N THR A 250 -19.56 -9.35 7.14
CA THR A 250 -20.48 -8.64 8.04
C THR A 250 -21.30 -9.57 8.93
N GLY A 251 -21.47 -10.83 8.53
CA GLY A 251 -22.35 -11.81 9.21
C GLY A 251 -23.84 -11.55 9.01
N LYS A 252 -24.22 -10.68 8.08
CA LYS A 252 -25.60 -10.34 7.73
C LYS A 252 -25.70 -9.96 6.26
N ASP A 253 -26.89 -10.07 5.71
CA ASP A 253 -27.16 -9.63 4.35
C ASP A 253 -26.81 -8.14 4.15
N VAL A 254 -26.45 -7.78 2.91
CA VAL A 254 -26.27 -6.38 2.53
C VAL A 254 -27.64 -5.67 2.55
N ASN A 255 -27.63 -4.40 2.99
CA ASN A 255 -28.85 -3.60 3.11
C ASN A 255 -29.39 -3.19 1.72
#